data_2eb2edc92147d3ff526bbdd76ef18113
#
_entry.id   2eb2edc92147d3ff526bbdd76ef18113
#
_cell.length_a   1.000
_cell.length_b   1.000
_cell.length_c   1.000
_cell.angle_alpha   90.00
_cell.angle_beta   90.00
_cell.angle_gamma   90.00
#
_symmetry.space_group_name_H-M   'P 1'
#
loop_
_entity.id
_entity.type
_entity.pdbx_description
1 polymer ?
#
loop_
_entity_poly.entity_id
_entity_poly.type
_entity_poly.pdbx_seq_one_letter_code
_entity_poly.pdbx_strand_id
1 'polypeptide(L)'
;MRDQTKPFARPDIIRPPSEWQSYYLPLTSGCSNHSCTFCNYWQGARLRIREVDDVEREIDALALYAGHGIQVPGMPTFVYAIARNWERKRIFLQDGDALVYPFPRLVKVLRYLNERMPELDRVGTYATPMDILRRSVAELRQLRELKLGIIYMGVESGDDEVLEKVGKGVGTAQIVAAGRRAREAGITLSVTVILGLAGVKGSERHALGTARVLTAIDPDYAGALTLTPVPGTPVYEQVQHGELHLLSPFQSLEELRTIVEHSCFTNCFFSSMHASNYFSIRGTLPREKERMLHDLDDILSRRDPAMLRPEFLRGL
;
A
#
# COMPACT_ATOMS: atom_id res chain seq x y z
N MET A 1 -25.37 -10.64 13.05
CA MET A 1 -25.91 -11.49 11.95
C MET A 1 -25.32 -10.98 10.65
N ARG A 2 -24.60 -11.82 9.90
CA ARG A 2 -24.00 -11.44 8.61
C ARG A 2 -25.11 -11.33 7.58
N ASP A 3 -25.25 -10.18 6.93
CA ASP A 3 -26.13 -10.03 5.76
C ASP A 3 -25.45 -10.76 4.57
N GLN A 4 -25.75 -12.06 4.44
CA GLN A 4 -25.23 -12.93 3.37
C GLN A 4 -26.10 -12.88 2.10
N THR A 5 -27.10 -11.99 2.05
CA THR A 5 -28.11 -12.02 0.98
C THR A 5 -27.70 -11.25 -0.28
N LYS A 6 -26.65 -10.44 -0.24
CA LYS A 6 -26.18 -9.71 -1.44
C LYS A 6 -24.93 -10.39 -2.03
N PRO A 7 -24.89 -10.61 -3.35
CA PRO A 7 -23.70 -11.16 -4.02
C PRO A 7 -22.48 -10.30 -3.73
N PHE A 8 -21.28 -10.91 -3.78
CA PHE A 8 -20.02 -10.19 -3.64
C PHE A 8 -19.88 -9.18 -4.79
N ALA A 9 -19.79 -7.90 -4.46
CA ALA A 9 -19.51 -6.86 -5.44
C ALA A 9 -18.00 -6.73 -5.60
N ARG A 10 -17.51 -6.82 -6.84
CA ARG A 10 -16.09 -6.59 -7.13
C ARG A 10 -15.75 -5.13 -6.81
N PRO A 11 -14.70 -4.85 -6.02
CA PRO A 11 -14.27 -3.49 -5.74
C PRO A 11 -13.62 -2.84 -6.98
N ASP A 12 -13.52 -1.52 -6.96
CA ASP A 12 -12.73 -0.77 -7.92
C ASP A 12 -11.25 -1.16 -7.83
N ILE A 13 -10.51 -1.01 -8.94
CA ILE A 13 -9.11 -1.39 -8.97
C ILE A 13 -8.26 -0.32 -8.27
N ILE A 14 -7.78 -0.67 -7.07
CA ILE A 14 -6.81 0.12 -6.32
C ILE A 14 -5.56 -0.74 -6.17
N ARG A 15 -4.42 -0.23 -6.62
CA ARG A 15 -3.18 -0.99 -6.71
C ARG A 15 -1.95 -0.10 -6.59
N PRO A 16 -0.81 -0.63 -6.13
CA PRO A 16 0.46 0.05 -6.28
C PRO A 16 0.81 0.22 -7.78
N PRO A 17 1.43 1.33 -8.19
CA PRO A 17 1.85 1.52 -9.58
C PRO A 17 2.73 0.39 -10.12
N SER A 18 3.55 -0.25 -9.27
CA SER A 18 4.38 -1.40 -9.62
C SER A 18 3.60 -2.66 -10.00
N GLU A 19 2.31 -2.72 -9.67
CA GLU A 19 1.43 -3.85 -9.97
C GLU A 19 0.52 -3.60 -11.19
N TRP A 20 0.81 -2.60 -12.03
CA TRP A 20 -0.05 -2.22 -13.16
C TRP A 20 -0.27 -3.31 -14.21
N GLN A 21 0.64 -4.27 -14.32
CA GLN A 21 0.55 -5.44 -15.19
C GLN A 21 0.07 -6.72 -14.48
N SER A 22 -0.20 -6.66 -13.18
CA SER A 22 -0.75 -7.79 -12.44
C SER A 22 -2.22 -7.99 -12.76
N TYR A 23 -2.71 -9.23 -12.68
CA TYR A 23 -4.13 -9.48 -12.61
C TYR A 23 -4.65 -9.17 -11.19
N TYR A 24 -5.78 -8.52 -11.08
CA TYR A 24 -6.37 -8.13 -9.80
C TYR A 24 -7.45 -9.12 -9.39
N LEU A 25 -7.11 -10.00 -8.45
CA LEU A 25 -8.00 -11.04 -7.93
C LEU A 25 -8.58 -10.60 -6.57
N PRO A 26 -9.85 -10.17 -6.50
CA PRO A 26 -10.42 -9.74 -5.24
C PRO A 26 -10.72 -10.94 -4.35
N LEU A 27 -10.18 -10.95 -3.13
CA LEU A 27 -10.51 -11.87 -2.05
C LEU A 27 -11.44 -11.21 -1.03
N THR A 28 -11.34 -9.88 -0.93
CA THR A 28 -12.13 -9.04 -0.03
C THR A 28 -12.69 -7.85 -0.79
N SER A 29 -13.63 -7.15 -0.18
CA SER A 29 -14.09 -5.82 -0.57
C SER A 29 -14.17 -4.99 0.70
N GLY A 30 -13.59 -3.78 0.69
CA GLY A 30 -13.43 -2.97 1.89
C GLY A 30 -12.08 -3.19 2.58
N CYS A 31 -11.93 -2.59 3.76
CA CYS A 31 -10.71 -2.69 4.58
C CYS A 31 -11.07 -3.06 6.02
N SER A 32 -10.23 -3.85 6.69
CA SER A 32 -10.41 -4.23 8.10
C SER A 32 -10.29 -3.02 9.03
N ASN A 33 -9.49 -2.01 8.61
CA ASN A 33 -9.41 -0.71 9.26
C ASN A 33 -10.04 0.38 8.38
N HIS A 34 -11.34 0.55 8.46
CA HIS A 34 -12.10 1.57 7.71
C HIS A 34 -12.25 2.91 8.45
N SER A 35 -11.41 3.17 9.47
CA SER A 35 -11.45 4.38 10.30
C SER A 35 -10.37 5.41 9.98
N CYS A 36 -9.46 5.13 9.03
CA CYS A 36 -8.42 6.08 8.64
C CYS A 36 -9.03 7.35 8.06
N THR A 37 -8.81 8.48 8.74
CA THR A 37 -9.46 9.77 8.45
C THR A 37 -9.04 10.42 7.13
N PHE A 38 -7.93 9.99 6.54
CA PHE A 38 -7.42 10.46 5.24
C PHE A 38 -7.86 9.58 4.06
N CYS A 39 -8.40 8.38 4.33
CA CYS A 39 -8.70 7.41 3.29
C CYS A 39 -10.13 7.59 2.77
N ASN A 40 -10.28 7.82 1.47
CA ASN A 40 -11.59 7.95 0.81
C ASN A 40 -12.10 6.64 0.20
N TYR A 41 -11.25 5.61 0.08
CA TYR A 41 -11.62 4.37 -0.61
C TYR A 41 -12.48 3.45 0.23
N TRP A 42 -12.17 3.30 1.52
CA TRP A 42 -12.81 2.29 2.37
C TRP A 42 -13.48 2.87 3.61
N GLN A 43 -13.56 4.20 3.72
CA GLN A 43 -14.21 4.84 4.86
C GLN A 43 -15.69 4.46 4.92
N GLY A 44 -16.14 3.90 6.04
CA GLY A 44 -17.51 3.42 6.23
C GLY A 44 -17.87 2.14 5.43
N ALA A 45 -16.98 1.64 4.58
CA ALA A 45 -17.19 0.42 3.82
C ALA A 45 -17.00 -0.82 4.72
N ARG A 46 -18.04 -1.66 4.83
CA ARG A 46 -17.92 -2.92 5.57
C ARG A 46 -17.03 -3.89 4.83
N LEU A 47 -16.06 -4.46 5.53
CA LEU A 47 -15.27 -5.57 5.01
C LEU A 47 -16.17 -6.75 4.64
N ARG A 48 -16.04 -7.24 3.43
CA ARG A 48 -16.69 -8.45 2.92
C ARG A 48 -15.62 -9.45 2.47
N ILE A 49 -15.84 -10.70 2.73
CA ILE A 49 -14.95 -11.81 2.35
C ILE A 49 -15.64 -12.59 1.24
N ARG A 50 -14.96 -12.79 0.13
CA ARG A 50 -15.44 -13.57 -1.01
C ARG A 50 -15.37 -15.06 -0.71
N GLU A 51 -16.35 -15.84 -1.15
CA GLU A 51 -16.32 -17.29 -0.99
C GLU A 51 -15.24 -17.94 -1.88
N VAL A 52 -14.64 -19.01 -1.38
CA VAL A 52 -13.52 -19.68 -2.07
C VAL A 52 -13.95 -20.21 -3.43
N ASP A 53 -15.12 -20.81 -3.54
CA ASP A 53 -15.62 -21.36 -4.81
C ASP A 53 -15.81 -20.27 -5.88
N ASP A 54 -16.18 -19.05 -5.49
CA ASP A 54 -16.27 -17.91 -6.41
C ASP A 54 -14.90 -17.45 -6.90
N VAL A 55 -13.89 -17.51 -6.01
CA VAL A 55 -12.50 -17.20 -6.35
C VAL A 55 -11.94 -18.27 -7.30
N GLU A 56 -12.14 -19.55 -6.98
CA GLU A 56 -11.69 -20.68 -7.82
C GLU A 56 -12.32 -20.63 -9.22
N ARG A 57 -13.60 -20.32 -9.34
CA ARG A 57 -14.25 -20.12 -10.65
C ARG A 57 -13.60 -19.00 -11.47
N GLU A 58 -13.22 -17.91 -10.85
CA GLU A 58 -12.52 -16.81 -11.54
C GLU A 58 -11.10 -17.23 -11.95
N ILE A 59 -10.39 -17.97 -11.11
CA ILE A 59 -9.08 -18.55 -11.43
C ILE A 59 -9.17 -19.48 -12.64
N ASP A 60 -10.17 -20.36 -12.70
CA ASP A 60 -10.40 -21.24 -13.85
C ASP A 60 -10.68 -20.47 -15.14
N ALA A 61 -11.56 -19.47 -15.07
CA ALA A 61 -11.86 -18.63 -16.22
C ALA A 61 -10.62 -17.87 -16.70
N LEU A 62 -9.78 -17.37 -15.77
CA LEU A 62 -8.53 -16.70 -16.09
C LEU A 62 -7.51 -17.66 -16.74
N ALA A 63 -7.36 -18.87 -16.20
CA ALA A 63 -6.46 -19.88 -16.75
C ALA A 63 -6.86 -20.31 -18.17
N LEU A 64 -8.16 -20.52 -18.41
CA LEU A 64 -8.69 -20.84 -19.75
C LEU A 64 -8.48 -19.70 -20.74
N TYR A 65 -8.70 -18.46 -20.30
CA TYR A 65 -8.48 -17.28 -21.13
C TYR A 65 -6.99 -17.08 -21.44
N ALA A 66 -6.13 -17.22 -20.45
CA ALA A 66 -4.68 -17.08 -20.63
C ALA A 66 -4.09 -18.18 -21.53
N GLY A 67 -4.55 -19.43 -21.39
CA GLY A 67 -4.05 -20.57 -22.17
C GLY A 67 -4.61 -20.65 -23.58
N HIS A 68 -5.90 -20.34 -23.74
CA HIS A 68 -6.64 -20.67 -24.97
C HIS A 68 -7.46 -19.51 -25.54
N GLY A 69 -7.50 -18.33 -24.90
CA GLY A 69 -8.35 -17.20 -25.31
C GLY A 69 -9.86 -17.43 -25.07
N ILE A 70 -10.22 -18.51 -24.35
CA ILE A 70 -11.62 -18.92 -24.14
C ILE A 70 -12.22 -18.08 -23.00
N GLN A 71 -13.38 -17.46 -23.27
CA GLN A 71 -14.19 -16.79 -22.27
C GLN A 71 -15.28 -17.76 -21.77
N VAL A 72 -15.36 -17.93 -20.46
CA VAL A 72 -16.35 -18.81 -19.83
C VAL A 72 -17.71 -18.12 -19.76
N PRO A 73 -18.81 -18.74 -20.25
CA PRO A 73 -20.15 -18.17 -20.15
C PRO A 73 -20.53 -17.88 -18.69
N GLY A 74 -21.18 -16.73 -18.44
CA GLY A 74 -21.57 -16.29 -17.10
C GLY A 74 -20.47 -15.62 -16.26
N MET A 75 -19.21 -15.65 -16.71
CA MET A 75 -18.16 -14.86 -16.07
C MET A 75 -18.24 -13.39 -16.54
N PRO A 76 -18.16 -12.41 -15.63
CA PRO A 76 -18.22 -10.99 -16.00
C PRO A 76 -17.13 -10.63 -17.02
N THR A 77 -17.50 -9.89 -18.06
CA THR A 77 -16.58 -9.44 -19.13
C THR A 77 -15.40 -8.61 -18.60
N PHE A 78 -15.59 -7.96 -17.46
CA PHE A 78 -14.55 -7.20 -16.75
C PHE A 78 -13.33 -8.05 -16.37
N VAL A 79 -13.51 -9.34 -16.03
CA VAL A 79 -12.41 -10.29 -15.77
C VAL A 79 -11.46 -10.34 -16.97
N TYR A 80 -12.00 -10.44 -18.17
CA TYR A 80 -11.24 -10.53 -19.41
C TYR A 80 -10.66 -9.18 -19.84
N ALA A 81 -11.33 -8.08 -19.51
CA ALA A 81 -10.82 -6.73 -19.76
C ALA A 81 -9.53 -6.48 -18.97
N ILE A 82 -9.47 -6.88 -17.70
CA ILE A 82 -8.24 -6.81 -16.91
C ILE A 82 -7.18 -7.77 -17.48
N ALA A 83 -7.57 -9.00 -17.81
CA ALA A 83 -6.65 -10.02 -18.31
C ALA A 83 -5.97 -9.67 -19.65
N ARG A 84 -6.51 -8.75 -20.44
CA ARG A 84 -5.89 -8.28 -21.71
C ARG A 84 -4.52 -7.65 -21.49
N ASN A 85 -4.34 -6.89 -20.40
CA ASN A 85 -3.10 -6.18 -20.07
C ASN A 85 -2.24 -6.93 -19.06
N TRP A 86 -2.65 -8.14 -18.67
CA TRP A 86 -1.95 -8.95 -17.71
C TRP A 86 -0.72 -9.63 -18.33
N GLU A 87 0.44 -9.46 -17.69
CA GLU A 87 1.70 -10.08 -18.13
C GLU A 87 1.77 -11.60 -17.89
N ARG A 88 0.74 -12.21 -17.27
CA ARG A 88 0.63 -13.65 -16.89
C ARG A 88 1.66 -14.13 -15.87
N LYS A 89 2.36 -13.21 -15.20
CA LYS A 89 3.43 -13.52 -14.24
C LYS A 89 3.06 -13.14 -12.81
N ARG A 90 2.21 -12.13 -12.64
CA ARG A 90 1.87 -11.61 -11.30
C ARG A 90 0.38 -11.51 -11.10
N ILE A 91 -0.04 -11.82 -9.87
CA ILE A 91 -1.40 -11.59 -9.40
C ILE A 91 -1.34 -10.68 -8.18
N PHE A 92 -2.25 -9.72 -8.11
CA PHE A 92 -2.42 -8.88 -6.95
C PHE A 92 -3.76 -9.20 -6.28
N LEU A 93 -3.68 -9.68 -5.02
CA LEU A 93 -4.88 -9.96 -4.23
C LEU A 93 -5.49 -8.65 -3.74
N GLN A 94 -6.70 -8.39 -4.14
CA GLN A 94 -7.46 -7.20 -3.83
C GLN A 94 -8.47 -7.53 -2.70
N ASP A 95 -8.91 -6.67 -1.82
CA ASP A 95 -8.96 -5.23 -1.85
C ASP A 95 -8.04 -4.65 -0.75
N GLY A 96 -8.44 -3.63 0.01
CA GLY A 96 -7.66 -2.84 0.94
C GLY A 96 -6.71 -3.57 1.90
N ASP A 97 -7.02 -4.82 2.24
CA ASP A 97 -6.18 -5.69 3.08
C ASP A 97 -6.53 -7.17 2.89
N ALA A 98 -6.30 -7.70 1.69
CA ALA A 98 -6.65 -9.08 1.39
C ALA A 98 -5.98 -10.13 2.30
N LEU A 99 -4.92 -9.78 3.05
CA LEU A 99 -4.29 -10.67 4.03
C LEU A 99 -5.21 -10.98 5.24
N VAL A 100 -6.28 -10.21 5.47
CA VAL A 100 -7.30 -10.52 6.48
C VAL A 100 -8.10 -11.79 6.14
N TYR A 101 -8.05 -12.24 4.88
CA TYR A 101 -8.75 -13.46 4.44
C TYR A 101 -8.39 -14.64 5.34
N PRO A 102 -9.36 -15.50 5.74
CA PRO A 102 -9.09 -16.60 6.67
C PRO A 102 -7.95 -17.50 6.20
N PHE A 103 -6.96 -17.76 7.07
CA PHE A 103 -5.71 -18.44 6.70
C PHE A 103 -5.91 -19.77 5.95
N PRO A 104 -6.75 -20.72 6.40
CA PRO A 104 -6.96 -21.97 5.68
C PRO A 104 -7.54 -21.76 4.27
N ARG A 105 -8.43 -20.76 4.14
CA ARG A 105 -9.02 -20.40 2.85
C ARG A 105 -7.99 -19.72 1.93
N LEU A 106 -7.13 -18.86 2.47
CA LEU A 106 -6.05 -18.23 1.71
C LEU A 106 -5.05 -19.25 1.19
N VAL A 107 -4.65 -20.22 2.03
CA VAL A 107 -3.78 -21.34 1.63
C VAL A 107 -4.44 -22.15 0.52
N LYS A 108 -5.73 -22.46 0.62
CA LYS A 108 -6.49 -23.18 -0.43
C LYS A 108 -6.46 -22.41 -1.75
N VAL A 109 -6.79 -21.13 -1.73
CA VAL A 109 -6.79 -20.27 -2.93
C VAL A 109 -5.40 -20.20 -3.57
N LEU A 110 -4.34 -19.96 -2.78
CA LEU A 110 -2.98 -19.85 -3.30
C LEU A 110 -2.47 -21.17 -3.89
N ARG A 111 -2.80 -22.32 -3.27
CA ARG A 111 -2.50 -23.65 -3.85
C ARG A 111 -3.21 -23.84 -5.17
N TYR A 112 -4.52 -23.60 -5.22
CA TYR A 112 -5.31 -23.71 -6.43
C TYR A 112 -4.77 -22.81 -7.54
N LEU A 113 -4.41 -21.60 -7.21
CA LEU A 113 -3.80 -20.64 -8.12
C LEU A 113 -2.49 -21.17 -8.71
N ASN A 114 -1.60 -21.74 -7.89
CA ASN A 114 -0.35 -22.36 -8.35
C ASN A 114 -0.56 -23.61 -9.19
N GLU A 115 -1.58 -24.42 -8.89
CA GLU A 115 -1.94 -25.61 -9.68
C GLU A 115 -2.48 -25.22 -11.06
N ARG A 116 -3.33 -24.19 -11.12
CA ARG A 116 -3.96 -23.74 -12.37
C ARG A 116 -3.04 -22.88 -13.25
N MET A 117 -2.11 -22.16 -12.64
CA MET A 117 -1.19 -21.23 -13.30
C MET A 117 0.23 -21.38 -12.73
N PRO A 118 0.93 -22.49 -13.03
CA PRO A 118 2.27 -22.78 -12.49
C PRO A 118 3.33 -21.76 -12.91
N GLU A 119 3.12 -21.07 -14.03
CA GLU A 119 3.99 -20.04 -14.59
C GLU A 119 3.99 -18.71 -13.83
N LEU A 120 3.14 -18.54 -12.82
CA LEU A 120 3.14 -17.36 -11.98
C LEU A 120 4.45 -17.25 -11.21
N ASP A 121 5.04 -16.05 -11.23
CA ASP A 121 6.26 -15.75 -10.51
C ASP A 121 5.95 -15.26 -9.08
N ARG A 122 4.87 -14.47 -8.92
CA ARG A 122 4.58 -13.80 -7.65
C ARG A 122 3.10 -13.45 -7.46
N VAL A 123 2.69 -13.52 -6.21
CA VAL A 123 1.44 -12.92 -5.70
C VAL A 123 1.80 -11.74 -4.81
N GLY A 124 1.11 -10.61 -4.97
CA GLY A 124 1.22 -9.43 -4.12
C GLY A 124 -0.10 -9.15 -3.38
N THR A 125 -0.05 -8.41 -2.30
CA THR A 125 -1.24 -7.99 -1.54
C THR A 125 -1.02 -6.71 -0.75
N TYR A 126 -2.10 -5.97 -0.49
CA TYR A 126 -2.12 -5.03 0.63
C TYR A 126 -2.34 -5.78 1.94
N ALA A 127 -1.76 -5.25 3.02
CA ALA A 127 -2.04 -5.69 4.38
C ALA A 127 -1.93 -4.54 5.37
N THR A 128 -2.80 -4.53 6.38
CA THR A 128 -2.59 -3.68 7.55
C THR A 128 -1.54 -4.31 8.48
N PRO A 129 -0.86 -3.54 9.34
CA PRO A 129 0.03 -4.11 10.34
C PRO A 129 -0.65 -5.18 11.21
N MET A 130 -1.93 -4.99 11.54
CA MET A 130 -2.69 -5.97 12.34
C MET A 130 -2.90 -7.29 11.63
N ASP A 131 -3.11 -7.30 10.30
CA ASP A 131 -3.29 -8.54 9.55
C ASP A 131 -2.00 -9.37 9.51
N ILE A 132 -0.86 -8.68 9.39
CA ILE A 132 0.46 -9.32 9.50
C ILE A 132 0.67 -9.88 10.92
N LEU A 133 0.33 -9.10 11.96
CA LEU A 133 0.48 -9.52 13.36
C LEU A 133 -0.46 -10.66 13.78
N ARG A 134 -1.59 -10.82 13.11
CA ARG A 134 -2.48 -11.98 13.31
C ARG A 134 -1.92 -13.29 12.75
N ARG A 135 -0.85 -13.23 11.95
CA ARG A 135 -0.17 -14.40 11.39
C ARG A 135 1.11 -14.70 12.19
N SER A 136 1.38 -15.95 12.43
CA SER A 136 2.69 -16.38 12.89
C SER A 136 3.72 -16.27 11.74
N VAL A 137 5.01 -16.24 12.07
CA VAL A 137 6.08 -16.29 11.07
C VAL A 137 5.98 -17.56 10.22
N ALA A 138 5.61 -18.70 10.85
CA ALA A 138 5.44 -19.95 10.12
C ALA A 138 4.29 -19.89 9.09
N GLU A 139 3.14 -19.30 9.46
CA GLU A 139 2.05 -19.09 8.51
C GLU A 139 2.46 -18.17 7.36
N LEU A 140 3.18 -17.08 7.63
CA LEU A 140 3.68 -16.19 6.59
C LEU A 140 4.70 -16.90 5.68
N ARG A 141 5.60 -17.73 6.22
CA ARG A 141 6.52 -18.56 5.43
C ARG A 141 5.77 -19.52 4.52
N GLN A 142 4.73 -20.18 5.03
CA GLN A 142 3.87 -21.04 4.20
C GLN A 142 3.20 -20.26 3.06
N LEU A 143 2.73 -19.04 3.30
CA LEU A 143 2.19 -18.19 2.23
C LEU A 143 3.30 -17.78 1.25
N ARG A 144 4.51 -17.52 1.73
CA ARG A 144 5.68 -17.21 0.87
C ARG A 144 6.05 -18.40 -0.05
N GLU A 145 6.02 -19.62 0.45
CA GLU A 145 6.21 -20.84 -0.34
C GLU A 145 5.13 -21.00 -1.42
N LEU A 146 3.92 -20.49 -1.14
CA LEU A 146 2.82 -20.43 -2.11
C LEU A 146 2.84 -19.17 -3.00
N LYS A 147 4.03 -18.54 -3.13
CA LYS A 147 4.33 -17.38 -3.99
C LYS A 147 3.76 -16.05 -3.49
N LEU A 148 3.25 -15.91 -2.25
CA LEU A 148 3.00 -14.59 -1.68
C LEU A 148 4.34 -13.88 -1.49
N GLY A 149 4.79 -13.18 -2.52
CA GLY A 149 6.15 -12.67 -2.61
C GLY A 149 6.33 -11.23 -2.16
N ILE A 150 5.25 -10.43 -2.08
CA ILE A 150 5.33 -9.04 -1.66
C ILE A 150 4.08 -8.63 -0.88
N ILE A 151 4.30 -7.89 0.19
CA ILE A 151 3.26 -7.20 0.96
C ILE A 151 3.48 -5.69 0.86
N TYR A 152 2.41 -4.95 0.59
CA TYR A 152 2.35 -3.50 0.63
C TYR A 152 1.66 -3.08 1.93
N MET A 153 2.39 -2.42 2.81
CA MET A 153 1.91 -2.03 4.15
C MET A 153 1.98 -0.52 4.36
N GLY A 154 0.86 0.09 4.69
CA GLY A 154 0.84 1.50 5.09
C GLY A 154 1.41 1.70 6.50
N VAL A 155 2.51 2.43 6.61
CA VAL A 155 3.08 2.94 7.86
C VAL A 155 2.44 4.28 8.21
N GLU A 156 2.28 5.13 7.22
CA GLU A 156 1.71 6.48 7.20
C GLU A 156 2.51 7.48 8.04
N SER A 157 2.79 7.17 9.31
CA SER A 157 3.52 8.00 10.26
C SER A 157 4.36 7.17 11.22
N GLY A 158 5.44 7.75 11.72
CA GLY A 158 6.20 7.23 12.84
C GLY A 158 5.95 7.99 14.17
N ASP A 159 4.82 8.67 14.26
CA ASP A 159 4.38 9.42 15.44
C ASP A 159 3.07 8.84 15.95
N ASP A 160 3.06 8.32 17.19
CA ASP A 160 1.89 7.65 17.78
C ASP A 160 0.69 8.60 17.93
N GLU A 161 0.92 9.89 18.24
CA GLU A 161 -0.19 10.85 18.31
C GLU A 161 -0.83 11.10 16.93
N VAL A 162 -0.02 11.12 15.87
CA VAL A 162 -0.52 11.25 14.50
C VAL A 162 -1.30 10.00 14.11
N LEU A 163 -0.76 8.81 14.39
CA LEU A 163 -1.43 7.53 14.11
C LEU A 163 -2.78 7.40 14.82
N GLU A 164 -2.86 7.85 16.08
CA GLU A 164 -4.10 7.90 16.85
C GLU A 164 -5.11 8.88 16.22
N LYS A 165 -4.69 10.11 15.94
CA LYS A 165 -5.54 11.16 15.35
C LYS A 165 -6.11 10.77 14.00
N VAL A 166 -5.32 10.07 13.17
CA VAL A 166 -5.80 9.62 11.85
C VAL A 166 -6.53 8.27 11.89
N GLY A 167 -6.76 7.70 13.06
CA GLY A 167 -7.51 6.46 13.22
C GLY A 167 -6.82 5.24 12.61
N LYS A 168 -5.45 5.19 12.62
CA LYS A 168 -4.69 4.06 12.05
C LYS A 168 -4.94 2.74 12.79
N GLY A 169 -5.37 2.82 14.07
CA GLY A 169 -5.71 1.65 14.88
C GLY A 169 -4.51 0.84 15.38
N VAL A 170 -3.29 1.31 15.13
CA VAL A 170 -2.03 0.70 15.60
C VAL A 170 -1.01 1.80 15.91
N GLY A 171 -0.14 1.53 16.87
CA GLY A 171 1.01 2.38 17.18
C GLY A 171 2.29 1.95 16.47
N THR A 172 3.34 2.77 16.61
CA THR A 172 4.65 2.57 15.97
C THR A 172 5.30 1.24 16.33
N ALA A 173 5.20 0.80 17.58
CA ALA A 173 5.74 -0.49 18.02
C ALA A 173 5.10 -1.67 17.27
N GLN A 174 3.79 -1.63 17.04
CA GLN A 174 3.07 -2.66 16.30
C GLN A 174 3.43 -2.62 14.80
N ILE A 175 3.58 -1.43 14.23
CA ILE A 175 4.01 -1.25 12.82
C ILE A 175 5.40 -1.86 12.61
N VAL A 176 6.36 -1.57 13.50
CA VAL A 176 7.70 -2.15 13.46
C VAL A 176 7.68 -3.67 13.60
N ALA A 177 6.91 -4.18 14.57
CA ALA A 177 6.77 -5.63 14.78
C ALA A 177 6.17 -6.34 13.55
N ALA A 178 5.16 -5.75 12.91
CA ALA A 178 4.55 -6.27 11.69
C ALA A 178 5.55 -6.30 10.52
N GLY A 179 6.27 -5.21 10.29
CA GLY A 179 7.26 -5.12 9.22
C GLY A 179 8.38 -6.14 9.40
N ARG A 180 8.94 -6.25 10.60
CA ARG A 180 9.97 -7.25 10.91
C ARG A 180 9.47 -8.69 10.73
N ARG A 181 8.22 -8.97 11.12
CA ARG A 181 7.62 -10.30 10.96
C ARG A 181 7.47 -10.71 9.49
N ALA A 182 7.04 -9.79 8.63
CA ALA A 182 6.94 -10.04 7.19
C ALA A 182 8.32 -10.35 6.58
N ARG A 183 9.33 -9.57 6.93
CA ARG A 183 10.72 -9.78 6.48
C ARG A 183 11.33 -11.07 7.01
N GLU A 184 11.12 -11.39 8.28
CA GLU A 184 11.56 -12.66 8.90
C GLU A 184 10.97 -13.89 8.18
N ALA A 185 9.78 -13.76 7.65
CA ALA A 185 9.13 -14.78 6.83
C ALA A 185 9.68 -14.86 5.40
N GLY A 186 10.60 -13.97 5.00
CA GLY A 186 11.17 -13.90 3.65
C GLY A 186 10.23 -13.28 2.60
N ILE A 187 9.21 -12.54 3.03
CA ILE A 187 8.31 -11.82 2.13
C ILE A 187 8.88 -10.43 1.90
N THR A 188 9.02 -10.01 0.64
CA THR A 188 9.39 -8.65 0.28
C THR A 188 8.40 -7.65 0.87
N LEU A 189 8.90 -6.62 1.53
CA LEU A 189 8.06 -5.60 2.16
C LEU A 189 8.21 -4.26 1.46
N SER A 190 7.10 -3.73 0.98
CA SER A 190 6.97 -2.35 0.50
C SER A 190 6.13 -1.55 1.49
N VAL A 191 6.66 -0.44 1.98
CA VAL A 191 5.94 0.41 2.93
C VAL A 191 5.67 1.80 2.34
N THR A 192 4.60 2.45 2.81
CA THR A 192 4.27 3.82 2.44
C THR A 192 4.17 4.71 3.67
N VAL A 193 4.59 5.97 3.50
CA VAL A 193 4.44 7.04 4.48
C VAL A 193 3.78 8.25 3.84
N ILE A 194 3.08 9.08 4.63
CA ILE A 194 2.34 10.23 4.10
C ILE A 194 2.95 11.52 4.67
N LEU A 195 3.62 12.28 3.82
CA LEU A 195 4.16 13.61 4.16
C LEU A 195 3.00 14.57 4.47
N GLY A 196 3.20 15.40 5.47
CA GLY A 196 2.24 16.41 5.89
C GLY A 196 1.07 15.89 6.73
N LEU A 197 1.05 14.60 7.08
CA LEU A 197 -0.04 13.99 7.85
C LEU A 197 -0.20 14.61 9.25
N ALA A 198 0.89 15.14 9.83
CA ALA A 198 0.91 15.83 11.12
C ALA A 198 0.55 17.32 11.02
N GLY A 199 0.41 17.86 9.81
CA GLY A 199 0.30 19.30 9.59
C GLY A 199 1.58 20.05 9.95
N VAL A 200 1.56 21.39 9.79
CA VAL A 200 2.73 22.25 10.01
C VAL A 200 3.33 22.10 11.42
N LYS A 201 2.48 22.06 12.45
CA LYS A 201 2.92 22.03 13.85
C LYS A 201 3.61 20.72 14.27
N GLY A 202 3.27 19.61 13.60
CA GLY A 202 3.78 18.28 13.96
C GLY A 202 4.83 17.74 13.00
N SER A 203 5.17 18.45 11.94
CA SER A 203 5.98 17.98 10.81
C SER A 203 7.34 17.43 11.22
N GLU A 204 8.11 18.15 12.03
CA GLU A 204 9.45 17.72 12.46
C GLU A 204 9.38 16.43 13.29
N ARG A 205 8.48 16.35 14.28
CA ARG A 205 8.30 15.15 15.12
C ARG A 205 7.86 13.95 14.29
N HIS A 206 6.93 14.19 13.37
CA HIS A 206 6.46 13.19 12.41
C HIS A 206 7.60 12.67 11.52
N ALA A 207 8.40 13.57 10.94
CA ALA A 207 9.52 13.20 10.06
C ALA A 207 10.58 12.36 10.80
N LEU A 208 11.04 12.83 11.95
CA LEU A 208 12.02 12.11 12.76
C LEU A 208 11.48 10.77 13.30
N GLY A 209 10.21 10.74 13.71
CA GLY A 209 9.52 9.52 14.11
C GLY A 209 9.43 8.52 12.97
N THR A 210 9.05 8.99 11.79
CA THR A 210 8.93 8.18 10.58
C THR A 210 10.28 7.59 10.16
N ALA A 211 11.33 8.37 10.19
CA ALA A 211 12.68 7.88 9.91
C ALA A 211 13.11 6.76 10.89
N ARG A 212 12.81 6.92 12.20
CA ARG A 212 13.07 5.86 13.20
C ARG A 212 12.30 4.58 12.93
N VAL A 213 11.00 4.69 12.60
CA VAL A 213 10.16 3.52 12.29
C VAL A 213 10.65 2.82 11.02
N LEU A 214 10.94 3.56 9.96
CA LEU A 214 11.47 3.01 8.71
C LEU A 214 12.82 2.31 8.94
N THR A 215 13.73 2.92 9.70
CA THR A 215 15.01 2.30 10.11
C THR A 215 14.79 1.00 10.88
N ALA A 216 13.83 0.99 11.82
CA ALA A 216 13.56 -0.18 12.65
C ALA A 216 12.92 -1.34 11.88
N ILE A 217 12.17 -1.06 10.82
CA ILE A 217 11.59 -2.04 9.90
C ILE A 217 12.65 -2.53 8.91
N ASP A 218 13.46 -1.61 8.36
CA ASP A 218 14.43 -1.82 7.27
C ASP A 218 13.78 -2.50 6.05
N PRO A 219 12.74 -1.91 5.42
CA PRO A 219 11.97 -2.53 4.35
C PRO A 219 12.77 -2.60 3.04
N ASP A 220 12.34 -3.47 2.11
CA ASP A 220 12.94 -3.56 0.77
C ASP A 220 12.58 -2.34 -0.09
N TYR A 221 11.37 -1.82 0.09
CA TYR A 221 10.85 -0.64 -0.62
C TYR A 221 10.19 0.32 0.36
N ALA A 222 10.45 1.62 0.20
CA ALA A 222 9.75 2.68 0.94
C ALA A 222 9.27 3.75 -0.03
N GLY A 223 7.99 4.08 0.03
CA GLY A 223 7.37 5.14 -0.75
C GLY A 223 6.91 6.30 0.13
N ALA A 224 7.23 7.53 -0.23
CA ALA A 224 6.67 8.73 0.38
C ALA A 224 5.63 9.36 -0.54
N LEU A 225 4.44 9.62 0.00
CA LEU A 225 3.32 10.30 -0.65
C LEU A 225 3.03 11.59 0.09
N THR A 226 2.60 12.65 -0.59
CA THR A 226 2.16 13.87 0.09
C THR A 226 0.65 13.81 0.32
N LEU A 227 0.21 14.16 1.53
CA LEU A 227 -1.20 14.25 1.89
C LEU A 227 -1.96 15.11 0.89
N THR A 228 -3.00 14.52 0.31
CA THR A 228 -3.96 15.21 -0.54
C THR A 228 -5.34 15.03 0.09
N PRO A 229 -5.88 16.04 0.76
CA PRO A 229 -7.20 15.96 1.36
C PRO A 229 -8.27 15.74 0.29
N VAL A 230 -9.07 14.70 0.45
CA VAL A 230 -10.14 14.34 -0.50
C VAL A 230 -11.49 14.74 0.07
N PRO A 231 -12.35 15.44 -0.67
CA PRO A 231 -13.69 15.78 -0.22
C PRO A 231 -14.45 14.56 0.34
N GLY A 232 -15.13 14.76 1.46
CA GLY A 232 -15.86 13.70 2.17
C GLY A 232 -15.02 12.92 3.17
N THR A 233 -13.73 13.19 3.31
CA THR A 233 -12.90 12.62 4.38
C THR A 233 -12.82 13.54 5.60
N PRO A 234 -12.69 13.00 6.84
CA PRO A 234 -12.51 13.84 8.02
C PRO A 234 -11.28 14.75 7.94
N VAL A 235 -10.19 14.32 7.33
CA VAL A 235 -9.01 15.16 7.12
C VAL A 235 -9.33 16.36 6.21
N TYR A 236 -10.17 16.18 5.19
CA TYR A 236 -10.61 17.29 4.35
C TYR A 236 -11.39 18.34 5.17
N GLU A 237 -12.33 17.88 6.00
CA GLU A 237 -13.12 18.79 6.87
C GLU A 237 -12.22 19.53 7.87
N GLN A 238 -11.24 18.84 8.47
CA GLN A 238 -10.27 19.48 9.37
C GLN A 238 -9.46 20.58 8.69
N VAL A 239 -9.08 20.39 7.42
CA VAL A 239 -8.39 21.42 6.62
C VAL A 239 -9.33 22.60 6.33
N GLN A 240 -10.59 22.33 5.94
CA GLN A 240 -11.57 23.38 5.66
C GLN A 240 -11.89 24.25 6.90
N HIS A 241 -11.94 23.64 8.08
CA HIS A 241 -12.18 24.33 9.34
C HIS A 241 -10.93 24.95 9.97
N GLY A 242 -9.75 24.79 9.34
CA GLY A 242 -8.48 25.33 9.87
C GLY A 242 -7.93 24.59 11.09
N GLU A 243 -8.42 23.39 11.36
CA GLU A 243 -7.95 22.52 12.44
C GLU A 243 -6.63 21.83 12.07
N LEU A 244 -6.45 21.50 10.76
CA LEU A 244 -5.23 20.98 10.18
C LEU A 244 -4.69 21.97 9.15
N HIS A 245 -3.49 22.48 9.38
CA HIS A 245 -2.75 23.31 8.42
C HIS A 245 -1.82 22.45 7.59
N LEU A 246 -2.07 22.36 6.28
CA LEU A 246 -1.23 21.60 5.36
C LEU A 246 0.15 22.21 5.23
N LEU A 247 1.13 21.37 4.95
CA LEU A 247 2.46 21.84 4.58
C LEU A 247 2.43 22.59 3.25
N SER A 248 3.21 23.66 3.14
CA SER A 248 3.55 24.20 1.83
C SER A 248 4.38 23.21 1.02
N PRO A 249 4.50 23.39 -0.31
CA PRO A 249 5.32 22.52 -1.13
C PRO A 249 6.74 22.34 -0.61
N PHE A 250 7.40 23.42 -0.21
CA PHE A 250 8.77 23.38 0.32
C PHE A 250 8.85 22.73 1.70
N GLN A 251 7.88 22.96 2.58
CA GLN A 251 7.81 22.25 3.86
C GLN A 251 7.64 20.75 3.69
N SER A 252 6.88 20.30 2.66
CA SER A 252 6.78 18.87 2.33
C SER A 252 8.12 18.29 1.88
N LEU A 253 8.95 19.08 1.18
CA LEU A 253 10.31 18.67 0.79
C LEU A 253 11.28 18.69 1.97
N GLU A 254 11.14 19.63 2.89
CA GLU A 254 11.92 19.68 4.16
C GLU A 254 11.62 18.44 5.01
N GLU A 255 10.33 18.04 5.10
CA GLU A 255 9.92 16.81 5.78
C GLU A 255 10.49 15.56 5.10
N LEU A 256 10.40 15.48 3.76
CA LEU A 256 10.97 14.39 2.97
C LEU A 256 12.49 14.30 3.16
N ARG A 257 13.18 15.43 3.13
CA ARG A 257 14.62 15.52 3.37
C ARG A 257 15.00 14.97 4.76
N THR A 258 14.27 15.38 5.78
CA THR A 258 14.48 14.91 7.16
C THR A 258 14.30 13.40 7.26
N ILE A 259 13.27 12.84 6.62
CA ILE A 259 13.04 11.38 6.59
C ILE A 259 14.23 10.67 5.93
N VAL A 260 14.68 11.13 4.76
CA VAL A 260 15.82 10.52 4.05
C VAL A 260 17.10 10.61 4.85
N GLU A 261 17.40 11.79 5.43
CA GLU A 261 18.60 12.05 6.20
C GLU A 261 18.73 11.15 7.45
N HIS A 262 17.62 10.99 8.17
CA HIS A 262 17.61 10.28 9.46
C HIS A 262 17.26 8.79 9.34
N SER A 263 16.91 8.30 8.15
CA SER A 263 16.71 6.87 7.94
C SER A 263 18.03 6.15 7.70
N CYS A 264 18.17 4.97 8.33
CA CYS A 264 19.29 4.06 8.13
C CYS A 264 18.78 2.72 7.64
N PHE A 265 19.14 2.35 6.41
CA PHE A 265 18.70 1.12 5.77
C PHE A 265 19.89 0.22 5.42
N THR A 266 19.66 -1.09 5.36
CA THR A 266 20.63 -2.04 4.83
C THR A 266 20.66 -1.98 3.29
N ASN A 267 19.47 -2.03 2.66
CA ASN A 267 19.32 -1.97 1.19
C ASN A 267 17.85 -1.70 0.84
N CYS A 268 17.40 -0.46 0.91
CA CYS A 268 16.01 -0.06 0.64
C CYS A 268 15.92 0.81 -0.61
N PHE A 269 15.08 0.45 -1.57
CA PHE A 269 14.73 1.37 -2.64
C PHE A 269 13.68 2.36 -2.14
N PHE A 270 14.11 3.60 -1.96
CA PHE A 270 13.25 4.70 -1.52
C PHE A 270 12.77 5.53 -2.72
N SER A 271 11.50 5.92 -2.73
CA SER A 271 10.93 6.70 -3.84
C SER A 271 9.83 7.65 -3.38
N SER A 272 9.86 8.88 -3.88
CA SER A 272 8.74 9.85 -3.81
C SER A 272 8.14 10.14 -5.20
N MET A 273 8.15 9.15 -6.09
CA MET A 273 7.67 9.36 -7.48
C MET A 273 6.14 9.36 -7.64
N HIS A 274 5.38 9.22 -6.55
CA HIS A 274 3.93 9.28 -6.60
C HIS A 274 3.41 10.63 -7.09
N ALA A 275 2.28 10.62 -7.79
CA ALA A 275 1.69 11.82 -8.38
C ALA A 275 1.29 12.90 -7.35
N SER A 276 1.08 12.53 -6.09
CA SER A 276 0.79 13.47 -5.00
C SER A 276 1.97 14.35 -4.59
N ASN A 277 3.21 14.02 -4.98
CA ASN A 277 4.39 14.77 -4.55
C ASN A 277 4.68 15.96 -5.47
N TYR A 278 5.17 17.04 -4.87
CA TYR A 278 5.61 18.24 -5.57
C TYR A 278 6.92 18.07 -6.31
N PHE A 279 7.81 17.21 -5.78
CA PHE A 279 9.09 16.87 -6.37
C PHE A 279 9.39 15.39 -6.14
N SER A 280 10.09 14.78 -7.08
CA SER A 280 10.30 13.34 -7.07
C SER A 280 11.79 13.00 -6.94
N ILE A 281 12.14 12.26 -5.90
CA ILE A 281 13.45 11.62 -5.74
C ILE A 281 13.28 10.10 -5.68
N ARG A 282 14.32 9.39 -6.05
CA ARG A 282 14.41 7.94 -5.90
C ARG A 282 15.86 7.49 -5.83
N GLY A 283 16.09 6.39 -5.14
CA GLY A 283 17.42 5.78 -5.06
C GLY A 283 17.45 4.62 -4.09
N THR A 284 18.49 3.82 -4.16
CA THR A 284 18.75 2.73 -3.21
C THR A 284 19.61 3.25 -2.06
N LEU A 285 19.04 3.24 -0.86
CA LEU A 285 19.70 3.68 0.36
C LEU A 285 20.41 2.50 1.06
N PRO A 286 21.60 2.68 1.63
CA PRO A 286 22.30 3.96 1.82
C PRO A 286 23.14 4.46 0.62
N ARG A 287 23.32 3.63 -0.42
CA ARG A 287 24.26 3.89 -1.52
C ARG A 287 24.08 5.25 -2.20
N GLU A 288 22.83 5.66 -2.39
CA GLU A 288 22.48 6.90 -3.12
C GLU A 288 21.99 8.02 -2.20
N LYS A 289 22.19 7.89 -0.87
CA LYS A 289 21.68 8.83 0.12
C LYS A 289 22.19 10.26 -0.10
N GLU A 290 23.49 10.39 -0.28
CA GLU A 290 24.13 11.71 -0.47
C GLU A 290 23.61 12.42 -1.73
N ARG A 291 23.45 11.69 -2.85
CA ARG A 291 22.85 12.24 -4.07
C ARG A 291 21.42 12.71 -3.84
N MET A 292 20.60 11.89 -3.17
CA MET A 292 19.20 12.24 -2.90
C MET A 292 19.07 13.46 -1.99
N LEU A 293 19.93 13.59 -0.98
CA LEU A 293 19.99 14.76 -0.12
C LEU A 293 20.46 16.00 -0.89
N HIS A 294 21.48 15.85 -1.75
CA HIS A 294 21.94 16.95 -2.61
C HIS A 294 20.83 17.47 -3.52
N ASP A 295 20.08 16.58 -4.18
CA ASP A 295 18.95 16.94 -5.05
C ASP A 295 17.88 17.74 -4.27
N LEU A 296 17.59 17.33 -3.02
CA LEU A 296 16.65 18.03 -2.13
C LEU A 296 17.21 19.38 -1.64
N ASP A 297 18.48 19.44 -1.26
CA ASP A 297 19.13 20.67 -0.81
C ASP A 297 19.21 21.72 -1.92
N ASP A 298 19.48 21.31 -3.17
CA ASP A 298 19.49 22.19 -4.32
C ASP A 298 18.11 22.84 -4.54
N ILE A 299 17.04 22.07 -4.55
CA ILE A 299 15.68 22.60 -4.75
C ILE A 299 15.21 23.46 -3.56
N LEU A 300 15.57 23.07 -2.34
CA LEU A 300 15.25 23.83 -1.13
C LEU A 300 16.01 25.15 -1.03
N SER A 301 17.25 25.20 -1.52
CA SER A 301 18.06 26.43 -1.54
C SER A 301 17.53 27.45 -2.55
N ARG A 302 17.11 26.99 -3.74
CA ARG A 302 16.58 27.86 -4.80
C ARG A 302 15.19 28.40 -4.48
N ARG A 303 14.36 27.61 -3.80
CA ARG A 303 12.96 27.94 -3.47
C ARG A 303 12.16 28.47 -4.68
N ASP A 304 12.45 27.96 -5.87
CA ASP A 304 11.75 28.32 -7.11
C ASP A 304 10.52 27.42 -7.32
N PRO A 305 9.28 27.95 -7.22
CA PRO A 305 8.07 27.19 -7.42
C PRO A 305 7.94 26.58 -8.84
N ALA A 306 8.63 27.16 -9.85
CA ALA A 306 8.60 26.65 -11.22
C ALA A 306 9.27 25.27 -11.37
N MET A 307 10.12 24.89 -10.40
CA MET A 307 10.75 23.58 -10.36
C MET A 307 9.84 22.49 -9.77
N LEU A 308 8.71 22.87 -9.19
CA LEU A 308 7.78 21.95 -8.51
C LEU A 308 6.64 21.55 -9.45
N ARG A 309 6.09 20.36 -9.21
CA ARG A 309 4.83 19.96 -9.86
C ARG A 309 3.72 20.92 -9.45
N PRO A 310 3.02 21.55 -10.40
CA PRO A 310 1.88 22.40 -10.11
C PRO A 310 0.77 21.63 -9.38
N GLU A 311 0.01 22.32 -8.49
CA GLU A 311 -1.06 21.70 -7.70
C GLU A 311 -2.09 20.95 -8.56
N PHE A 312 -2.49 21.52 -9.71
CA PHE A 312 -3.48 20.92 -10.62
C PHE A 312 -2.98 19.67 -11.35
N LEU A 313 -1.67 19.36 -11.31
CA LEU A 313 -1.08 18.14 -11.86
C LEU A 313 -0.80 17.09 -10.79
N ARG A 314 -1.08 17.41 -9.52
CA ARG A 314 -1.02 16.42 -8.45
C ARG A 314 -2.27 15.53 -8.48
N GLY A 315 -2.10 14.26 -8.10
CA GLY A 315 -3.18 13.28 -8.08
C GLY A 315 -2.96 12.19 -7.03
N LEU A 316 -3.99 11.42 -6.77
CA LEU A 316 -3.97 10.22 -5.91
C LEU A 316 -3.82 8.96 -6.77
#